data_22bca4bd5477bbb98f9b6323b9a63c13
#
_entry.id   22bca4bd5477bbb98f9b6323b9a63c13
#
_cell.length_a   1.000
_cell.length_b   1.000
_cell.length_c   1.000
_cell.angle_alpha   90.00
_cell.angle_beta   90.00
_cell.angle_gamma   90.00
#
_symmetry.space_group_name_H-M   'P 1'
#
loop_
_entity.id
_entity.type
_entity.pdbx_description
1 polymer ?
#
loop_
_entity_poly.entity_id
_entity_poly.type
_entity_poly.pdbx_seq_one_letter_code
_entity_poly.pdbx_strand_id
1 'polypeptide(L)'
;MKKLCSILLITALCVSLVACGSKNKEKRQVNSIVTTMGNNASFPSAVNVFSTTDLEGNTVTNDIFSQADLTVVNFWGTFCNPCIDEMPELAKWNEEMPDNVQMLGAIVDVETVDSDEYALAQQIVEKTGVTYENVIAPGAFDQFINKLAGVPTTVFIDKNGKVVGEAVVGAKVEEYKQHVEDYLNEQK
;
A
#
# COMPACT_ATOMS: atom_id res chain seq x y z
N MET A 1 -36.25 -21.58 75.83
CA MET A 1 -35.41 -22.69 76.32
C MET A 1 -34.04 -22.45 75.70
N LYS A 2 -33.15 -21.93 76.48
CA LYS A 2 -31.86 -22.60 76.84
C LYS A 2 -30.98 -22.89 75.59
N LYS A 3 -29.74 -22.55 75.48
CA LYS A 3 -28.58 -22.11 76.29
C LYS A 3 -27.49 -21.71 75.27
N LEU A 4 -26.79 -20.64 75.43
CA LEU A 4 -25.52 -20.45 76.12
C LEU A 4 -24.26 -21.01 75.43
N CYS A 5 -23.33 -20.08 75.25
CA CYS A 5 -21.86 -20.19 75.40
C CYS A 5 -21.08 -20.80 74.24
N SER A 6 -20.04 -20.26 73.80
CA SER A 6 -18.85 -19.83 74.55
C SER A 6 -17.87 -19.05 73.71
N ILE A 7 -17.30 -18.11 74.28
CA ILE A 7 -16.13 -17.30 74.05
C ILE A 7 -14.89 -18.16 73.87
N LEU A 8 -13.98 -17.85 72.95
CA LEU A 8 -12.57 -17.94 73.20
C LEU A 8 -11.77 -16.98 72.28
N LEU A 9 -11.26 -15.97 72.97
CA LEU A 9 -10.14 -15.13 72.53
C LEU A 9 -8.87 -15.98 72.39
N ILE A 10 -8.10 -15.74 71.34
CA ILE A 10 -6.67 -15.90 71.39
C ILE A 10 -6.03 -14.73 70.65
N THR A 11 -5.20 -14.04 71.37
CA THR A 11 -4.42 -12.87 71.13
C THR A 11 -3.11 -13.20 70.41
N ALA A 12 -2.60 -12.18 69.69
CA ALA A 12 -1.24 -11.81 69.46
C ALA A 12 -0.40 -12.59 68.43
N LEU A 13 0.18 -11.94 67.48
CA LEU A 13 1.48 -11.34 67.62
C LEU A 13 1.87 -10.48 66.42
N CYS A 14 2.20 -9.25 66.69
CA CYS A 14 2.90 -8.37 65.75
C CYS A 14 4.33 -8.88 65.50
N VAL A 15 4.71 -8.99 64.24
CA VAL A 15 6.14 -8.90 63.85
C VAL A 15 6.22 -7.97 62.65
N SER A 16 6.67 -6.78 62.93
CA SER A 16 7.18 -5.80 62.01
C SER A 16 8.57 -6.23 61.52
N LEU A 17 8.68 -6.42 60.21
CA LEU A 17 10.00 -6.43 59.58
C LEU A 17 9.99 -5.38 58.45
N VAL A 18 10.59 -4.25 58.81
CA VAL A 18 11.07 -3.25 57.85
C VAL A 18 12.28 -3.84 57.14
N ALA A 19 12.18 -3.98 55.84
CA ALA A 19 13.34 -4.15 54.98
C ALA A 19 13.28 -3.09 53.87
N CYS A 20 14.12 -2.10 53.99
CA CYS A 20 14.54 -1.20 52.93
C CYS A 20 15.21 -1.99 51.81
N GLY A 21 14.95 -1.59 50.57
CA GLY A 21 15.88 -1.97 49.53
C GLY A 21 15.32 -1.91 48.12
N SER A 22 15.77 -0.91 47.43
CA SER A 22 16.01 -0.88 45.99
C SER A 22 14.83 -0.57 45.06
N LYS A 23 14.81 0.69 44.66
CA LYS A 23 14.11 1.20 43.48
C LYS A 23 14.70 0.58 42.22
N ASN A 24 14.13 -0.47 41.69
CA ASN A 24 14.29 -0.84 40.30
C ASN A 24 13.04 -0.37 39.56
N LYS A 25 13.21 0.76 38.84
CA LYS A 25 12.26 1.24 37.84
C LYS A 25 12.36 0.31 36.64
N GLU A 26 11.68 -0.81 36.69
CA GLU A 26 11.40 -1.58 35.51
C GLU A 26 10.42 -0.77 34.66
N LYS A 27 10.95 -0.11 33.63
CA LYS A 27 10.14 0.49 32.58
C LYS A 27 9.43 -0.65 31.88
N ARG A 28 8.21 -0.91 32.29
CA ARG A 28 7.26 -1.71 31.53
C ARG A 28 6.98 -0.94 30.24
N GLN A 29 7.68 -1.34 29.18
CA GLN A 29 7.42 -0.93 27.82
C GLN A 29 6.07 -1.55 27.46
N VAL A 30 5.00 -0.78 27.61
CA VAL A 30 3.70 -1.11 27.05
C VAL A 30 3.87 -0.96 25.54
N ASN A 31 4.13 -2.07 24.91
CA ASN A 31 4.02 -2.20 23.47
C ASN A 31 2.54 -1.97 23.16
N SER A 32 2.20 -0.73 22.83
CA SER A 32 0.90 -0.41 22.26
C SER A 32 0.82 -1.10 20.91
N ILE A 33 0.28 -2.33 20.92
CA ILE A 33 -0.28 -2.92 19.70
C ILE A 33 -1.51 -2.07 19.41
N VAL A 34 -1.30 -0.99 18.64
CA VAL A 34 -2.39 -0.34 17.93
C VAL A 34 -2.82 -1.35 16.87
N THR A 35 -3.79 -2.17 17.22
CA THR A 35 -4.53 -2.95 16.23
C THR A 35 -5.35 -1.94 15.43
N THR A 36 -4.75 -1.40 14.38
CA THR A 36 -5.49 -0.71 13.32
C THR A 36 -6.30 -1.80 12.63
N MET A 37 -7.58 -1.93 13.00
CA MET A 37 -8.55 -2.67 12.21
C MET A 37 -8.86 -1.84 10.96
N GLY A 38 -7.90 -1.75 10.04
CA GLY A 38 -8.11 -1.47 8.64
C GLY A 38 -8.23 -2.82 7.94
N ASN A 39 -9.21 -2.99 7.09
CA ASN A 39 -9.36 -4.15 6.20
C ASN A 39 -8.20 -4.14 5.19
N ASN A 40 -7.00 -4.46 5.64
CA ASN A 40 -5.84 -4.68 4.78
C ASN A 40 -5.94 -6.10 4.23
N ALA A 41 -6.68 -6.25 3.13
CA ALA A 41 -6.34 -7.30 2.20
C ALA A 41 -4.90 -6.98 1.77
N SER A 42 -3.94 -7.65 2.40
CA SER A 42 -2.51 -7.42 2.14
C SER A 42 -2.25 -7.58 0.65
N PHE A 43 -1.71 -6.54 0.02
CA PHE A 43 -1.23 -6.64 -1.35
C PHE A 43 -0.12 -7.69 -1.43
N PRO A 44 0.09 -8.29 -2.62
CA PRO A 44 1.24 -9.17 -2.85
C PRO A 44 2.55 -8.47 -2.47
N SER A 45 3.50 -9.22 -1.96
CA SER A 45 4.83 -8.67 -1.62
C SER A 45 5.73 -8.47 -2.85
N ALA A 46 5.37 -9.06 -3.98
CA ALA A 46 6.08 -8.93 -5.25
C ALA A 46 5.14 -9.21 -6.43
N VAL A 47 5.52 -8.73 -7.60
CA VAL A 47 4.83 -8.99 -8.87
C VAL A 47 5.19 -10.39 -9.37
N ASN A 48 4.19 -11.16 -9.82
CA ASN A 48 4.42 -12.43 -10.52
C ASN A 48 5.00 -12.17 -11.91
N VAL A 49 5.64 -13.19 -12.50
CA VAL A 49 6.07 -13.13 -13.90
C VAL A 49 4.84 -12.96 -14.78
N PHE A 50 4.88 -11.98 -15.68
CA PHE A 50 3.80 -11.68 -16.60
C PHE A 50 4.32 -11.32 -18.00
N SER A 51 3.39 -11.36 -18.95
CA SER A 51 3.49 -10.74 -20.26
C SER A 51 2.13 -10.13 -20.58
N THR A 52 2.11 -8.87 -20.97
CA THR A 52 0.90 -8.13 -21.34
C THR A 52 1.15 -7.25 -22.55
N THR A 53 0.17 -6.44 -22.92
CA THR A 53 0.24 -5.51 -24.05
C THR A 53 0.00 -4.08 -23.56
N ASP A 54 0.74 -3.12 -24.10
CA ASP A 54 0.52 -1.69 -23.88
C ASP A 54 -0.55 -1.12 -24.83
N LEU A 55 -0.81 0.19 -24.71
CA LEU A 55 -1.76 0.89 -25.58
C LEU A 55 -1.24 1.15 -27.01
N GLU A 56 0.02 0.90 -27.30
CA GLU A 56 0.63 0.93 -28.64
C GLU A 56 0.68 -0.45 -29.31
N GLY A 57 0.27 -1.52 -28.59
CA GLY A 57 0.28 -2.90 -29.08
C GLY A 57 1.60 -3.63 -28.88
N ASN A 58 2.53 -3.08 -28.10
CA ASN A 58 3.80 -3.72 -27.78
C ASN A 58 3.66 -4.71 -26.63
N THR A 59 4.52 -5.72 -26.60
CA THR A 59 4.58 -6.66 -25.48
C THR A 59 5.40 -6.07 -24.34
N VAL A 60 4.82 -6.07 -23.13
CA VAL A 60 5.45 -5.65 -21.88
C VAL A 60 5.57 -6.82 -20.92
N THR A 61 6.73 -6.96 -20.28
CA THR A 61 7.05 -8.03 -19.33
C THR A 61 7.55 -7.45 -18.00
N ASN A 62 7.87 -8.31 -17.05
CA ASN A 62 8.51 -7.91 -15.78
C ASN A 62 9.77 -7.07 -15.96
N ASP A 63 10.42 -7.12 -17.13
CA ASP A 63 11.64 -6.36 -17.38
C ASP A 63 11.44 -4.85 -17.28
N ILE A 64 10.18 -4.39 -17.39
CA ILE A 64 9.83 -2.97 -17.19
C ILE A 64 10.28 -2.46 -15.82
N PHE A 65 10.17 -3.26 -14.76
CA PHE A 65 10.57 -2.83 -13.42
C PHE A 65 12.08 -2.63 -13.30
N SER A 66 12.89 -3.33 -14.10
CA SER A 66 14.34 -3.18 -14.07
C SER A 66 14.87 -1.89 -14.70
N GLN A 67 13.99 -1.11 -15.34
CA GLN A 67 14.36 0.13 -16.05
C GLN A 67 14.55 1.32 -15.11
N ALA A 68 13.99 1.26 -13.88
CA ALA A 68 14.13 2.29 -12.86
C ALA A 68 14.32 1.66 -11.47
N ASP A 69 14.83 2.41 -10.51
CA ASP A 69 14.93 1.93 -9.11
C ASP A 69 13.56 1.76 -8.47
N LEU A 70 12.59 2.58 -8.90
CA LEU A 70 11.21 2.55 -8.42
C LEU A 70 10.22 2.78 -9.57
N THR A 71 9.18 1.97 -9.63
CA THR A 71 8.03 2.14 -10.52
C THR A 71 6.78 2.46 -9.69
N VAL A 72 6.13 3.58 -10.01
CA VAL A 72 4.82 3.97 -9.48
C VAL A 72 3.75 3.35 -10.38
N VAL A 73 3.07 2.30 -9.91
CA VAL A 73 2.02 1.62 -10.70
C VAL A 73 0.66 2.14 -10.26
N ASN A 74 0.00 2.87 -11.15
CA ASN A 74 -1.35 3.41 -10.94
C ASN A 74 -2.38 2.52 -11.62
N PHE A 75 -3.23 1.85 -10.83
CA PHE A 75 -4.35 1.04 -11.32
C PHE A 75 -5.54 1.96 -11.58
N TRP A 76 -6.03 1.96 -12.82
CA TRP A 76 -7.13 2.81 -13.26
C TRP A 76 -8.07 2.08 -14.22
N GLY A 77 -9.23 2.65 -14.51
CA GLY A 77 -10.19 2.09 -15.48
C GLY A 77 -10.86 3.18 -16.29
N THR A 78 -11.33 2.83 -17.48
CA THR A 78 -11.98 3.77 -18.42
C THR A 78 -13.30 4.36 -17.87
N PHE A 79 -13.93 3.66 -16.92
CA PHE A 79 -15.14 4.07 -16.20
C PHE A 79 -14.87 4.97 -14.99
N CYS A 80 -13.60 5.17 -14.61
CA CYS A 80 -13.22 5.79 -13.36
C CYS A 80 -12.97 7.29 -13.51
N ASN A 81 -13.99 8.12 -13.27
CA ASN A 81 -13.84 9.58 -13.35
C ASN A 81 -12.72 10.14 -12.46
N PRO A 82 -12.58 9.76 -11.16
CA PRO A 82 -11.47 10.26 -10.35
C PRO A 82 -10.09 9.88 -10.88
N CYS A 83 -9.96 8.71 -11.56
CA CYS A 83 -8.72 8.32 -12.21
C CYS A 83 -8.38 9.26 -13.35
N ILE A 84 -9.38 9.57 -14.21
CA ILE A 84 -9.22 10.45 -15.37
C ILE A 84 -8.91 11.88 -14.92
N ASP A 85 -9.54 12.32 -13.83
CA ASP A 85 -9.35 13.67 -13.28
C ASP A 85 -7.92 13.90 -12.73
N GLU A 86 -7.26 12.86 -12.18
CA GLU A 86 -5.87 12.97 -11.69
C GLU A 86 -4.81 12.87 -12.81
N MET A 87 -5.12 12.26 -13.97
CA MET A 87 -4.15 11.99 -15.03
C MET A 87 -3.37 13.21 -15.53
N PRO A 88 -3.95 14.41 -15.71
CA PRO A 88 -3.16 15.58 -16.14
C PRO A 88 -2.10 15.97 -15.10
N GLU A 89 -2.37 15.78 -13.82
CA GLU A 89 -1.38 16.02 -12.77
C GLU A 89 -0.31 14.93 -12.76
N LEU A 90 -0.70 13.66 -12.95
CA LEU A 90 0.23 12.54 -13.08
C LEU A 90 1.15 12.70 -14.30
N ALA A 91 0.61 13.14 -15.44
CA ALA A 91 1.39 13.42 -16.65
C ALA A 91 2.46 14.48 -16.39
N LYS A 92 2.09 15.59 -15.75
CA LYS A 92 3.03 16.63 -15.36
C LYS A 92 4.07 16.13 -14.37
N TRP A 93 3.66 15.39 -13.36
CA TRP A 93 4.59 14.83 -12.37
C TRP A 93 5.56 13.85 -12.99
N ASN A 94 5.12 13.02 -13.95
CA ASN A 94 5.99 12.11 -14.67
C ASN A 94 7.14 12.84 -15.40
N GLU A 95 6.90 14.04 -15.94
CA GLU A 95 7.94 14.86 -16.55
C GLU A 95 8.94 15.43 -15.53
N GLU A 96 8.53 15.56 -14.27
CA GLU A 96 9.32 16.11 -13.18
C GLU A 96 10.01 15.02 -12.32
N MET A 97 9.73 13.74 -12.58
CA MET A 97 10.31 12.61 -11.84
C MET A 97 11.82 12.52 -12.04
N PRO A 98 12.57 12.07 -11.00
CA PRO A 98 13.98 11.71 -11.18
C PRO A 98 14.13 10.56 -12.19
N ASP A 99 15.25 10.53 -12.92
CA ASP A 99 15.55 9.53 -13.97
C ASP A 99 15.49 8.08 -13.46
N ASN A 100 15.63 7.85 -12.17
CA ASN A 100 15.55 6.52 -11.55
C ASN A 100 14.16 6.16 -11.00
N VAL A 101 13.13 6.95 -11.32
CA VAL A 101 11.74 6.69 -11.00
C VAL A 101 10.92 6.74 -12.28
N GLN A 102 10.01 5.81 -12.46
CA GLN A 102 9.09 5.78 -13.60
C GLN A 102 7.64 5.57 -13.15
N MET A 103 6.71 5.93 -14.03
CA MET A 103 5.28 5.66 -13.86
C MET A 103 4.80 4.60 -14.84
N LEU A 104 3.86 3.75 -14.39
CA LEU A 104 3.17 2.75 -15.19
C LEU A 104 1.68 2.82 -14.90
N GLY A 105 0.85 3.03 -15.90
CA GLY A 105 -0.60 2.87 -15.82
C GLY A 105 -0.99 1.39 -16.02
N ALA A 106 -1.85 0.87 -15.16
CA ALA A 106 -2.36 -0.49 -15.22
C ALA A 106 -3.89 -0.45 -15.37
N ILE A 107 -4.41 -0.74 -16.56
CA ILE A 107 -5.81 -0.56 -16.93
C ILE A 107 -6.59 -1.81 -16.55
N VAL A 108 -7.54 -1.69 -15.61
CA VAL A 108 -8.19 -2.85 -14.99
C VAL A 108 -9.40 -3.41 -15.75
N ASP A 109 -9.97 -2.65 -16.67
CA ASP A 109 -11.20 -2.99 -17.41
C ASP A 109 -11.01 -3.25 -18.91
N VAL A 110 -9.75 -3.27 -19.38
CA VAL A 110 -9.42 -3.65 -20.75
C VAL A 110 -8.97 -5.11 -20.76
N GLU A 111 -9.72 -5.99 -21.45
CA GLU A 111 -9.40 -7.41 -21.55
C GLU A 111 -8.58 -7.75 -22.80
N THR A 112 -8.84 -7.05 -23.91
CA THR A 112 -8.19 -7.30 -25.21
C THR A 112 -7.98 -6.02 -26.00
N VAL A 113 -7.04 -6.05 -26.93
CA VAL A 113 -6.71 -4.92 -27.81
C VAL A 113 -7.82 -4.60 -28.83
N ASP A 114 -8.78 -5.49 -29.01
CA ASP A 114 -9.91 -5.30 -29.94
C ASP A 114 -11.18 -4.77 -29.23
N SER A 115 -11.12 -4.49 -27.92
CA SER A 115 -12.29 -4.04 -27.16
C SER A 115 -12.56 -2.53 -27.32
N ASP A 116 -13.82 -2.14 -27.09
CA ASP A 116 -14.20 -0.72 -27.07
C ASP A 116 -13.50 0.02 -25.94
N GLU A 117 -13.24 -0.65 -24.78
CA GLU A 117 -12.52 -0.11 -23.65
C GLU A 117 -11.05 0.18 -23.99
N TYR A 118 -10.41 -0.64 -24.84
CA TYR A 118 -9.05 -0.36 -25.30
C TYR A 118 -9.00 0.92 -26.14
N ALA A 119 -9.91 1.08 -27.09
CA ALA A 119 -10.00 2.28 -27.90
C ALA A 119 -10.36 3.52 -27.05
N LEU A 120 -11.20 3.34 -26.01
CA LEU A 120 -11.53 4.41 -25.07
C LEU A 120 -10.33 4.78 -24.19
N ALA A 121 -9.57 3.80 -23.70
CA ALA A 121 -8.35 4.05 -22.94
C ALA A 121 -7.32 4.87 -23.73
N GLN A 122 -7.09 4.55 -25.00
CA GLN A 122 -6.22 5.33 -25.90
C GLN A 122 -6.69 6.79 -26.00
N GLN A 123 -8.01 7.02 -26.16
CA GLN A 123 -8.55 8.38 -26.24
C GLN A 123 -8.41 9.14 -24.91
N ILE A 124 -8.57 8.47 -23.77
CA ILE A 124 -8.38 9.07 -22.44
C ILE A 124 -6.94 9.51 -22.25
N VAL A 125 -5.98 8.62 -22.52
CA VAL A 125 -4.53 8.88 -22.40
C VAL A 125 -4.13 10.07 -23.29
N GLU A 126 -4.59 10.09 -24.56
CA GLU A 126 -4.32 11.20 -25.47
C GLU A 126 -4.90 12.54 -24.96
N LYS A 127 -6.15 12.55 -24.50
CA LYS A 127 -6.83 13.78 -24.03
C LYS A 127 -6.25 14.31 -22.73
N THR A 128 -5.74 13.45 -21.86
CA THR A 128 -5.18 13.82 -20.56
C THR A 128 -3.70 14.19 -20.63
N GLY A 129 -3.06 13.98 -21.79
CA GLY A 129 -1.66 14.29 -22.02
C GLY A 129 -0.68 13.33 -21.35
N VAL A 130 -1.14 12.14 -20.98
CA VAL A 130 -0.31 11.08 -20.39
C VAL A 130 0.70 10.57 -21.40
N THR A 131 1.98 10.54 -21.01
CA THR A 131 3.11 10.08 -21.84
C THR A 131 3.81 8.85 -21.26
N TYR A 132 3.50 8.48 -20.02
CA TYR A 132 4.01 7.24 -19.43
C TYR A 132 3.26 6.03 -19.96
N GLU A 133 3.92 4.87 -19.88
CA GLU A 133 3.40 3.62 -20.42
C GLU A 133 2.13 3.15 -19.69
N ASN A 134 1.15 2.66 -20.45
CA ASN A 134 -0.11 2.13 -19.95
C ASN A 134 -0.33 0.73 -20.51
N VAL A 135 -0.56 -0.24 -19.61
CA VAL A 135 -0.68 -1.67 -19.96
C VAL A 135 -2.04 -2.24 -19.59
N ILE A 136 -2.44 -3.29 -20.30
CA ILE A 136 -3.60 -4.11 -19.96
C ILE A 136 -3.28 -4.87 -18.66
N ALA A 137 -4.05 -4.63 -17.59
CA ALA A 137 -3.78 -5.24 -16.30
C ALA A 137 -4.37 -6.64 -16.10
N PRO A 138 -5.57 -7.00 -16.61
CA PRO A 138 -6.10 -8.35 -16.52
C PRO A 138 -5.11 -9.42 -17.03
N GLY A 139 -5.03 -10.54 -16.31
CA GLY A 139 -4.05 -11.59 -16.56
C GLY A 139 -2.65 -11.31 -16.02
N ALA A 140 -2.14 -10.09 -16.20
CA ALA A 140 -0.79 -9.68 -15.74
C ALA A 140 -0.77 -9.31 -14.25
N PHE A 141 -1.77 -8.57 -13.79
CA PHE A 141 -1.86 -8.02 -12.45
C PHE A 141 -3.03 -8.56 -11.63
N ASP A 142 -3.58 -9.72 -11.95
CA ASP A 142 -4.75 -10.32 -11.27
C ASP A 142 -4.55 -10.43 -9.75
N GLN A 143 -3.34 -10.73 -9.31
CA GLN A 143 -3.00 -10.80 -7.89
C GLN A 143 -3.19 -9.47 -7.15
N PHE A 144 -3.06 -8.32 -7.86
CA PHE A 144 -3.34 -6.98 -7.34
C PHE A 144 -4.81 -6.64 -7.54
N ILE A 145 -5.36 -6.83 -8.74
CA ILE A 145 -6.75 -6.51 -9.10
C ILE A 145 -7.72 -7.14 -8.10
N ASN A 146 -7.50 -8.40 -7.71
CA ASN A 146 -8.32 -9.12 -6.73
C ASN A 146 -8.23 -8.56 -5.30
N LYS A 147 -7.33 -7.60 -5.05
CA LYS A 147 -7.14 -6.94 -3.74
C LYS A 147 -7.49 -5.45 -3.76
N LEU A 148 -7.78 -4.90 -4.93
CA LEU A 148 -8.18 -3.50 -5.04
C LEU A 148 -9.50 -3.27 -4.31
N ALA A 149 -9.53 -2.29 -3.40
CA ALA A 149 -10.77 -1.79 -2.80
C ALA A 149 -11.54 -0.89 -3.76
N GLY A 150 -10.87 -0.40 -4.80
CA GLY A 150 -11.38 0.48 -5.84
C GLY A 150 -10.23 1.07 -6.66
N VAL A 151 -10.58 1.85 -7.66
CA VAL A 151 -9.64 2.63 -8.47
C VAL A 151 -9.92 4.12 -8.32
N PRO A 152 -8.90 5.01 -8.39
CA PRO A 152 -7.50 4.65 -8.58
C PRO A 152 -6.91 4.02 -7.32
N THR A 153 -5.96 3.13 -7.49
CA THR A 153 -5.08 2.64 -6.43
C THR A 153 -3.66 2.62 -6.96
N THR A 154 -2.74 3.17 -6.19
CA THR A 154 -1.34 3.24 -6.57
C THR A 154 -0.49 2.36 -5.65
N VAL A 155 0.38 1.55 -6.24
CA VAL A 155 1.39 0.73 -5.55
C VAL A 155 2.78 1.10 -6.06
N PHE A 156 3.79 0.82 -5.25
CA PHE A 156 5.18 1.15 -5.53
C PHE A 156 5.98 -0.15 -5.63
N ILE A 157 6.74 -0.29 -6.71
CA ILE A 157 7.45 -1.54 -7.04
C ILE A 157 8.91 -1.21 -7.33
N ASP A 158 9.83 -1.88 -6.63
CA ASP A 158 11.26 -1.70 -6.84
C ASP A 158 11.73 -2.43 -8.11
N LYS A 159 12.97 -2.20 -8.51
CA LYS A 159 13.60 -2.80 -9.71
C LYS A 159 13.67 -4.32 -9.72
N ASN A 160 13.42 -4.98 -8.60
CA ASN A 160 13.38 -6.44 -8.47
C ASN A 160 11.93 -6.98 -8.51
N GLY A 161 10.95 -6.12 -8.78
CA GLY A 161 9.53 -6.48 -8.78
C GLY A 161 8.92 -6.62 -7.39
N LYS A 162 9.60 -6.16 -6.33
CA LYS A 162 9.10 -6.20 -4.96
C LYS A 162 8.23 -4.99 -4.68
N VAL A 163 7.08 -5.20 -4.03
CA VAL A 163 6.22 -4.12 -3.54
C VAL A 163 6.87 -3.47 -2.33
N VAL A 164 7.00 -2.14 -2.35
CA VAL A 164 7.60 -1.32 -1.29
C VAL A 164 6.60 -0.27 -0.81
N GLY A 165 6.63 0.04 0.47
CA GLY A 165 5.67 0.97 1.08
C GLY A 165 4.24 0.41 1.14
N GLU A 166 3.29 1.30 1.40
CA GLU A 166 1.87 0.99 1.45
C GLU A 166 1.16 1.45 0.17
N ALA A 167 0.13 0.71 -0.23
CA ALA A 167 -0.70 1.12 -1.36
C ALA A 167 -1.57 2.32 -0.99
N VAL A 168 -1.70 3.27 -1.89
CA VAL A 168 -2.55 4.45 -1.72
C VAL A 168 -3.84 4.26 -2.50
N VAL A 169 -4.98 4.27 -1.81
CA VAL A 169 -6.31 4.14 -2.41
C VAL A 169 -6.94 5.51 -2.59
N GLY A 170 -7.45 5.79 -3.81
CA GLY A 170 -8.04 7.06 -4.21
C GLY A 170 -7.04 8.00 -4.89
N ALA A 171 -7.57 9.02 -5.59
CA ALA A 171 -6.80 10.04 -6.30
C ALA A 171 -6.09 10.97 -5.28
N LYS A 172 -4.83 10.69 -5.00
CA LYS A 172 -4.04 11.34 -3.94
C LYS A 172 -2.59 11.57 -4.39
N VAL A 173 -2.42 12.33 -5.43
CA VAL A 173 -1.12 12.51 -6.09
C VAL A 173 -0.03 12.99 -5.14
N GLU A 174 -0.33 13.84 -4.16
CA GLU A 174 0.63 14.30 -3.16
C GLU A 174 1.10 13.16 -2.22
N GLU A 175 0.21 12.18 -1.89
CA GLU A 175 0.64 10.99 -1.14
C GLU A 175 1.57 10.11 -1.99
N TYR A 176 1.34 10.00 -3.30
CA TYR A 176 2.23 9.26 -4.21
C TYR A 176 3.62 9.88 -4.24
N LYS A 177 3.70 11.22 -4.38
CA LYS A 177 4.97 11.96 -4.35
C LYS A 177 5.73 11.75 -3.05
N GLN A 178 5.04 11.80 -1.92
CA GLN A 178 5.64 11.58 -0.61
C GLN A 178 6.24 10.16 -0.49
N HIS A 179 5.52 9.12 -0.94
CA HIS A 179 6.04 7.75 -0.95
C HIS A 179 7.32 7.60 -1.78
N VAL A 180 7.38 8.26 -2.94
CA VAL A 180 8.58 8.27 -3.78
C VAL A 180 9.75 8.97 -3.07
N GLU A 181 9.51 10.13 -2.46
CA GLU A 181 10.54 10.87 -1.71
C GLU A 181 11.07 10.05 -0.53
N ASP A 182 10.19 9.43 0.24
CA ASP A 182 10.56 8.60 1.39
C ASP A 182 11.42 7.41 0.94
N TYR A 183 10.99 6.68 -0.11
CA TYR A 183 11.77 5.58 -0.67
C TYR A 183 13.16 6.01 -1.12
N LEU A 184 13.28 7.10 -1.88
CA LEU A 184 14.56 7.60 -2.36
C LEU A 184 15.49 8.07 -1.23
N ASN A 185 14.94 8.56 -0.12
CA ASN A 185 15.72 8.97 1.05
C ASN A 185 16.24 7.76 1.84
N GLU A 186 15.52 6.67 1.87
CA GLU A 186 15.95 5.41 2.51
C GLU A 186 17.07 4.69 1.75
N GLN A 187 17.28 5.02 0.46
CA GLN A 187 18.33 4.41 -0.38
C GLN A 187 19.67 5.16 -0.31
N LYS A 188 19.74 6.32 0.37
CA LYS A 188 20.96 7.14 0.53
C LYS A 188 21.78 6.69 1.73
#